data_c1ff3a2227842e8aac9e96191eb2e333
#
_entry.id   c1ff3a2227842e8aac9e96191eb2e333
#
_cell.length_a   1.000
_cell.length_b   1.000
_cell.length_c   1.000
_cell.angle_alpha   90.00
_cell.angle_beta   90.00
_cell.angle_gamma   90.00
#
_symmetry.space_group_name_H-M   'P 1'
#
loop_
_entity.id
_entity.type
_entity.pdbx_description
1 polymer ?
#
loop_
_entity_poly.entity_id
_entity_poly.type
_entity_poly.pdbx_seq_one_letter_code
_entity_poly.pdbx_strand_id
1 'polypeptide(L)'
;EAFVNEVKEKEGMKLNDSIYFSLSDHIMGAISRLENGIRLQNMLLLDIKQLYHKEYEIGLELLKKVNETFEVDLSADEAGFFALHFVNAEDGGKTDSYQISIIVHQILDIVEKYYDNMEFQEDNLYYQRFLTHLKYFAQRFLHKELHYDENQELFKIIKEQYREAYGCVKMIYLMMEEEYKYAMT
;
A
#
# COMPACT_ATOMS: atom_id res chain seq x y z
N GLU A 1 -10.53 -2.35 -21.54
CA GLU A 1 -11.63 -3.29 -21.25
C GLU A 1 -11.17 -4.75 -21.39
N ALA A 2 -10.64 -5.18 -22.57
CA ALA A 2 -10.23 -6.57 -22.80
C ALA A 2 -9.26 -7.10 -21.73
N PHE A 3 -8.25 -6.32 -21.36
CA PHE A 3 -7.28 -6.72 -20.33
C PHE A 3 -7.92 -6.93 -18.94
N VAL A 4 -8.80 -6.02 -18.51
CA VAL A 4 -9.51 -6.16 -17.23
C VAL A 4 -10.39 -7.41 -17.20
N ASN A 5 -11.06 -7.73 -18.32
CA ASN A 5 -11.84 -8.96 -18.42
C ASN A 5 -10.96 -10.21 -18.36
N GLU A 6 -9.81 -10.19 -19.05
CA GLU A 6 -8.80 -11.26 -18.96
C GLU A 6 -8.32 -11.49 -17.51
N VAL A 7 -8.05 -10.41 -16.77
CA VAL A 7 -7.67 -10.48 -15.36
C VAL A 7 -8.80 -11.05 -14.49
N LYS A 8 -10.06 -10.59 -14.69
CA LYS A 8 -11.21 -11.14 -13.98
C LYS A 8 -11.33 -12.66 -14.15
N GLU A 9 -11.13 -13.15 -15.38
CA GLU A 9 -11.25 -14.57 -15.70
C GLU A 9 -10.05 -15.39 -15.21
N LYS A 10 -8.83 -14.94 -15.51
CA LYS A 10 -7.58 -15.66 -15.21
C LYS A 10 -7.29 -15.71 -13.70
N GLU A 11 -7.46 -14.60 -13.03
CA GLU A 11 -7.09 -14.43 -11.62
C GLU A 11 -8.28 -14.63 -10.66
N GLY A 12 -9.50 -14.75 -11.17
CA GLY A 12 -10.73 -14.89 -10.38
C GLY A 12 -11.06 -13.64 -9.55
N MET A 13 -10.53 -12.46 -9.93
CA MET A 13 -10.72 -11.21 -9.20
C MET A 13 -12.12 -10.64 -9.41
N LYS A 14 -12.75 -10.21 -8.31
CA LYS A 14 -14.06 -9.53 -8.33
C LYS A 14 -13.86 -8.02 -8.38
N LEU A 15 -13.61 -7.51 -9.59
CA LEU A 15 -13.34 -6.09 -9.81
C LEU A 15 -14.64 -5.30 -10.06
N ASN A 16 -14.79 -4.20 -9.35
CA ASN A 16 -15.87 -3.24 -9.59
C ASN A 16 -15.70 -2.58 -10.97
N ASP A 17 -16.80 -2.29 -11.65
CA ASP A 17 -16.76 -1.74 -13.01
C ASP A 17 -16.21 -0.30 -13.08
N SER A 18 -16.09 0.40 -11.96
CA SER A 18 -15.39 1.69 -11.88
C SER A 18 -13.94 1.61 -12.37
N ILE A 19 -13.31 0.42 -12.33
CA ILE A 19 -11.94 0.20 -12.81
C ILE A 19 -11.78 0.58 -14.28
N TYR A 20 -12.78 0.31 -15.12
CA TYR A 20 -12.69 0.64 -16.55
C TYR A 20 -12.49 2.14 -16.76
N PHE A 21 -13.18 2.96 -15.96
CA PHE A 21 -13.05 4.40 -16.03
C PHE A 21 -11.76 4.89 -15.38
N SER A 22 -11.51 4.53 -14.12
CA SER A 22 -10.36 5.03 -13.37
C SER A 22 -9.02 4.64 -13.98
N LEU A 23 -8.92 3.40 -14.48
CA LEU A 23 -7.69 2.92 -15.13
C LEU A 23 -7.48 3.56 -16.51
N SER A 24 -8.55 3.75 -17.29
CA SER A 24 -8.45 4.43 -18.58
C SER A 24 -8.03 5.89 -18.42
N ASP A 25 -8.61 6.59 -17.44
CA ASP A 25 -8.25 7.98 -17.14
C ASP A 25 -6.77 8.08 -16.72
N HIS A 26 -6.31 7.16 -15.85
CA HIS A 26 -4.92 7.12 -15.43
C HIS A 26 -3.97 6.86 -16.62
N ILE A 27 -4.26 5.88 -17.48
CA ILE A 27 -3.43 5.56 -18.65
C ILE A 27 -3.32 6.77 -19.58
N MET A 28 -4.44 7.40 -19.91
CA MET A 28 -4.44 8.58 -20.77
C MET A 28 -3.67 9.74 -20.15
N GLY A 29 -3.82 9.95 -18.84
CA GLY A 29 -3.07 10.95 -18.10
C GLY A 29 -1.56 10.65 -18.07
N ALA A 30 -1.16 9.38 -17.92
CA ALA A 30 0.24 8.97 -17.94
C ALA A 30 0.89 9.21 -19.30
N ILE A 31 0.20 8.84 -20.39
CA ILE A 31 0.65 9.11 -21.76
C ILE A 31 0.80 10.61 -22.01
N SER A 32 -0.21 11.39 -21.64
CA SER A 32 -0.17 12.86 -21.81
C SER A 32 0.96 13.50 -21.00
N ARG A 33 1.24 13.05 -19.78
CA ARG A 33 2.40 13.50 -18.99
C ARG A 33 3.71 13.18 -19.69
N LEU A 34 3.86 11.95 -20.20
CA LEU A 34 5.07 11.53 -20.91
C LEU A 34 5.33 12.38 -22.16
N GLU A 35 4.29 12.66 -22.96
CA GLU A 35 4.37 13.53 -24.13
C GLU A 35 4.82 14.96 -23.78
N ASN A 36 4.49 15.43 -22.57
CA ASN A 36 4.94 16.72 -22.05
C ASN A 36 6.29 16.62 -21.29
N GLY A 37 7.00 15.50 -21.35
CA GLY A 37 8.29 15.29 -20.72
C GLY A 37 8.23 15.13 -19.20
N ILE A 38 7.05 14.87 -18.64
CA ILE A 38 6.84 14.69 -17.19
C ILE A 38 6.81 13.19 -16.90
N ARG A 39 7.74 12.71 -16.07
CA ARG A 39 7.74 11.35 -15.53
C ARG A 39 7.44 11.42 -14.04
N LEU A 40 6.39 10.74 -13.61
CA LEU A 40 6.10 10.59 -12.18
C LEU A 40 7.02 9.54 -11.58
N GLN A 41 7.55 9.83 -10.39
CA GLN A 41 8.19 8.84 -9.55
C GLN A 41 7.20 8.35 -8.51
N ASN A 42 7.13 7.05 -8.33
CA ASN A 42 6.30 6.44 -7.31
C ASN A 42 7.17 6.16 -6.08
N MET A 43 7.18 7.07 -5.12
CA MET A 43 7.98 6.95 -3.89
C MET A 43 7.59 5.72 -3.06
N LEU A 44 6.41 5.17 -3.28
CA LEU A 44 5.89 3.99 -2.58
C LEU A 44 6.00 2.71 -3.42
N LEU A 45 6.77 2.71 -4.51
CA LEU A 45 6.82 1.57 -5.44
C LEU A 45 7.24 0.27 -4.75
N LEU A 46 8.24 0.34 -3.86
CA LEU A 46 8.71 -0.82 -3.10
C LEU A 46 7.64 -1.33 -2.13
N ASP A 47 7.00 -0.42 -1.39
CA ASP A 47 5.92 -0.77 -0.46
C ASP A 47 4.73 -1.39 -1.20
N ILE A 48 4.33 -0.80 -2.32
CA ILE A 48 3.24 -1.33 -3.16
C ILE A 48 3.58 -2.73 -3.66
N LYS A 49 4.79 -2.94 -4.14
CA LYS A 49 5.26 -4.25 -4.60
C LYS A 49 5.20 -5.30 -3.49
N GLN A 50 5.55 -4.93 -2.25
CA GLN A 50 5.52 -5.85 -1.11
C GLN A 50 4.12 -6.08 -0.57
N LEU A 51 3.29 -5.04 -0.47
CA LEU A 51 1.93 -5.10 0.09
C LEU A 51 0.91 -5.72 -0.87
N TYR A 52 1.12 -5.56 -2.17
CA TYR A 52 0.19 -5.88 -3.26
C TYR A 52 0.91 -6.59 -4.42
N HIS A 53 1.70 -7.61 -4.07
CA HIS A 53 2.58 -8.29 -5.03
C HIS A 53 1.81 -8.81 -6.26
N LYS A 54 0.67 -9.45 -6.05
CA LYS A 54 -0.16 -10.00 -7.13
C LYS A 54 -0.66 -8.89 -8.07
N GLU A 55 -1.20 -7.82 -7.51
CA GLU A 55 -1.72 -6.70 -8.27
C GLU A 55 -0.60 -5.92 -8.96
N TYR A 56 0.60 -5.90 -8.38
CA TYR A 56 1.78 -5.31 -9.02
C TYR A 56 2.22 -6.09 -10.25
N GLU A 57 2.23 -7.42 -10.22
CA GLU A 57 2.50 -8.26 -11.40
C GLU A 57 1.47 -8.00 -12.50
N ILE A 58 0.19 -7.89 -12.16
CA ILE A 58 -0.88 -7.48 -13.10
C ILE A 58 -0.60 -6.08 -13.65
N GLY A 59 -0.15 -5.16 -12.82
CA GLY A 59 0.25 -3.81 -13.22
C GLY A 59 1.40 -3.80 -14.24
N LEU A 60 2.39 -4.68 -14.07
CA LEU A 60 3.50 -4.86 -15.02
C LEU A 60 3.02 -5.43 -16.36
N GLU A 61 2.11 -6.43 -16.35
CA GLU A 61 1.51 -6.96 -17.57
C GLU A 61 0.73 -5.88 -18.34
N LEU A 62 -0.04 -5.06 -17.60
CA LEU A 62 -0.76 -3.93 -18.19
C LEU A 62 0.18 -2.87 -18.76
N LEU A 63 1.22 -2.50 -18.00
CA LEU A 63 2.23 -1.54 -18.45
C LEU A 63 2.84 -1.95 -19.79
N LYS A 64 3.23 -3.23 -19.91
CA LYS A 64 3.75 -3.79 -21.15
C LYS A 64 2.75 -3.63 -22.29
N LYS A 65 1.48 -4.02 -22.09
CA LYS A 65 0.41 -3.88 -23.11
C LYS A 65 0.18 -2.43 -23.50
N VAL A 66 0.20 -1.50 -22.55
CA VAL A 66 0.04 -0.05 -22.82
C VAL A 66 1.20 0.45 -23.66
N ASN A 67 2.44 0.16 -23.28
CA ASN A 67 3.63 0.58 -24.02
C ASN A 67 3.63 0.05 -25.45
N GLU A 68 3.27 -1.23 -25.66
CA GLU A 68 3.15 -1.83 -26.99
C GLU A 68 2.00 -1.24 -27.82
N THR A 69 0.84 -0.98 -27.20
CA THR A 69 -0.36 -0.53 -27.92
C THR A 69 -0.28 0.93 -28.36
N PHE A 70 0.31 1.77 -27.51
CA PHE A 70 0.38 3.22 -27.75
C PHE A 70 1.77 3.67 -28.24
N GLU A 71 2.71 2.72 -28.41
CA GLU A 71 4.09 2.99 -28.83
C GLU A 71 4.80 4.01 -27.92
N VAL A 72 4.61 3.86 -26.60
CA VAL A 72 5.18 4.73 -25.55
C VAL A 72 6.15 3.97 -24.65
N ASP A 73 6.93 4.70 -23.85
CA ASP A 73 7.88 4.15 -22.86
C ASP A 73 7.56 4.69 -21.46
N LEU A 74 6.43 4.23 -20.91
CA LEU A 74 6.07 4.49 -19.51
C LEU A 74 6.98 3.69 -18.57
N SER A 75 7.38 4.29 -17.45
CA SER A 75 8.28 3.65 -16.46
C SER A 75 7.57 2.61 -15.59
N ALA A 76 8.35 1.77 -14.89
CA ALA A 76 7.84 0.81 -13.92
C ALA A 76 7.05 1.45 -12.75
N ASP A 77 7.26 2.74 -12.50
CA ASP A 77 6.48 3.50 -11.52
C ASP A 77 4.97 3.45 -11.80
N GLU A 78 4.60 3.51 -13.08
CA GLU A 78 3.19 3.44 -13.50
C GLU A 78 2.56 2.05 -13.21
N ALA A 79 3.36 0.97 -13.21
CA ALA A 79 2.86 -0.35 -12.81
C ALA A 79 2.38 -0.37 -11.35
N GLY A 80 3.07 0.35 -10.46
CA GLY A 80 2.64 0.53 -9.06
C GLY A 80 1.30 1.25 -8.97
N PHE A 81 1.10 2.31 -9.73
CA PHE A 81 -0.18 3.02 -9.76
C PHE A 81 -1.29 2.15 -10.38
N PHE A 82 -1.00 1.40 -11.44
CA PHE A 82 -1.96 0.44 -12.01
C PHE A 82 -2.37 -0.63 -10.99
N ALA A 83 -1.42 -1.16 -10.21
CA ALA A 83 -1.69 -2.12 -9.14
C ALA A 83 -2.73 -1.58 -8.15
N LEU A 84 -2.59 -0.33 -7.71
CA LEU A 84 -3.53 0.29 -6.77
C LEU A 84 -4.94 0.44 -7.34
N HIS A 85 -5.11 0.64 -8.66
CA HIS A 85 -6.42 0.62 -9.29
C HIS A 85 -7.09 -0.76 -9.18
N PHE A 86 -6.32 -1.85 -9.34
CA PHE A 86 -6.85 -3.21 -9.15
C PHE A 86 -7.23 -3.47 -7.69
N VAL A 87 -6.38 -3.12 -6.73
CA VAL A 87 -6.67 -3.24 -5.28
C VAL A 87 -7.96 -2.50 -4.92
N ASN A 88 -8.08 -1.23 -5.33
CA ASN A 88 -9.26 -0.42 -5.03
C ASN A 88 -10.53 -0.97 -5.67
N ALA A 89 -10.43 -1.55 -6.87
CA ALA A 89 -11.57 -2.14 -7.56
C ALA A 89 -12.02 -3.46 -6.95
N GLU A 90 -11.12 -4.27 -6.40
CA GLU A 90 -11.45 -5.53 -5.74
C GLU A 90 -12.21 -5.31 -4.42
N ASP A 91 -11.85 -4.27 -3.68
CA ASP A 91 -12.53 -3.90 -2.41
C ASP A 91 -13.80 -3.03 -2.63
N GLY A 92 -14.22 -2.88 -3.87
CA GLY A 92 -15.41 -2.10 -4.22
C GLY A 92 -15.25 -0.59 -3.99
N GLY A 93 -14.01 -0.09 -3.97
CA GLY A 93 -13.69 1.33 -3.80
C GLY A 93 -13.82 1.82 -2.36
N LYS A 94 -13.89 0.92 -1.39
CA LYS A 94 -13.98 1.26 0.04
C LYS A 94 -12.62 1.59 0.65
N THR A 95 -11.57 1.02 0.10
CA THR A 95 -10.21 1.14 0.61
C THR A 95 -9.41 2.14 -0.20
N ASP A 96 -8.76 3.09 0.47
CA ASP A 96 -7.73 3.92 -0.13
C ASP A 96 -6.37 3.23 0.01
N SER A 97 -6.05 2.36 -0.96
CA SER A 97 -4.81 1.58 -0.97
C SER A 97 -3.56 2.45 -0.99
N TYR A 98 -3.64 3.64 -1.57
CA TYR A 98 -2.55 4.61 -1.57
C TYR A 98 -2.29 5.16 -0.16
N GLN A 99 -3.33 5.54 0.57
CA GLN A 99 -3.20 6.00 1.96
C GLN A 99 -2.70 4.88 2.89
N ILE A 100 -3.15 3.65 2.68
CA ILE A 100 -2.61 2.48 3.42
C ILE A 100 -1.10 2.37 3.19
N SER A 101 -0.65 2.46 1.94
CA SER A 101 0.77 2.36 1.60
C SER A 101 1.59 3.49 2.24
N ILE A 102 1.07 4.72 2.28
CA ILE A 102 1.72 5.85 2.98
C ILE A 102 1.87 5.54 4.47
N ILE A 103 0.81 5.13 5.15
CA ILE A 103 0.85 4.84 6.59
C ILE A 103 1.85 3.72 6.89
N VAL A 104 1.83 2.64 6.09
CA VAL A 104 2.77 1.53 6.26
C VAL A 104 4.21 2.00 6.06
N HIS A 105 4.49 2.76 4.99
CA HIS A 105 5.81 3.33 4.72
C HIS A 105 6.31 4.18 5.90
N GLN A 106 5.50 5.10 6.41
CA GLN A 106 5.84 5.96 7.55
C GLN A 106 6.16 5.15 8.82
N ILE A 107 5.38 4.08 9.08
CA ILE A 107 5.64 3.19 10.21
C ILE A 107 6.96 2.43 10.03
N LEU A 108 7.22 1.88 8.84
CA LEU A 108 8.47 1.18 8.53
C LEU A 108 9.68 2.10 8.70
N ASP A 109 9.60 3.31 8.20
CA ASP A 109 10.63 4.36 8.35
C ASP A 109 10.99 4.64 9.82
N ILE A 110 9.96 4.69 10.69
CA ILE A 110 10.17 4.86 12.13
C ILE A 110 10.84 3.63 12.73
N VAL A 111 10.38 2.42 12.36
CA VAL A 111 10.95 1.16 12.88
C VAL A 111 12.41 1.03 12.47
N GLU A 112 12.74 1.25 11.20
CA GLU A 112 14.11 1.21 10.69
C GLU A 112 15.03 2.17 11.44
N LYS A 113 14.60 3.43 11.58
CA LYS A 113 15.37 4.45 12.30
C LYS A 113 15.52 4.16 13.79
N TYR A 114 14.48 3.61 14.41
CA TYR A 114 14.49 3.29 15.83
C TYR A 114 15.46 2.16 16.18
N TYR A 115 15.61 1.19 15.27
CA TYR A 115 16.53 0.04 15.44
C TYR A 115 17.85 0.20 14.64
N ASP A 116 18.41 1.41 14.62
CA ASP A 116 19.71 1.73 14.01
C ASP A 116 19.85 1.34 12.52
N ASN A 117 18.84 1.67 11.74
CA ASN A 117 18.73 1.34 10.30
C ASN A 117 18.70 -0.18 10.05
N MET A 118 17.88 -0.87 10.79
CA MET A 118 17.61 -2.29 10.60
C MET A 118 17.16 -2.56 9.16
N GLU A 119 17.89 -3.42 8.46
CA GLU A 119 17.50 -3.87 7.12
C GLU A 119 16.47 -5.01 7.22
N PHE A 120 15.30 -4.80 6.63
CA PHE A 120 14.30 -5.85 6.51
C PHE A 120 14.65 -6.78 5.35
N GLN A 121 14.70 -8.09 5.61
CA GLN A 121 14.85 -9.10 4.57
C GLN A 121 13.48 -9.41 3.97
N GLU A 122 13.27 -9.07 2.71
CA GLU A 122 11.97 -9.23 2.03
C GLU A 122 11.44 -10.68 2.06
N ASP A 123 12.33 -11.67 1.97
CA ASP A 123 11.96 -13.09 2.00
C ASP A 123 11.72 -13.64 3.42
N ASN A 124 11.88 -12.82 4.46
CA ASN A 124 11.70 -13.24 5.83
C ASN A 124 10.21 -13.36 6.19
N LEU A 125 9.78 -14.56 6.59
CA LEU A 125 8.39 -14.84 6.98
C LEU A 125 7.88 -13.92 8.10
N TYR A 126 8.72 -13.55 9.07
CA TYR A 126 8.33 -12.66 10.15
C TYR A 126 8.09 -11.23 9.63
N TYR A 127 8.91 -10.78 8.70
CA TYR A 127 8.73 -9.49 8.05
C TYR A 127 7.43 -9.46 7.22
N GLN A 128 7.15 -10.49 6.43
CA GLN A 128 5.91 -10.61 5.66
C GLN A 128 4.66 -10.60 6.54
N ARG A 129 4.73 -11.27 7.70
CA ARG A 129 3.66 -11.23 8.70
C ARG A 129 3.50 -9.84 9.32
N PHE A 130 4.62 -9.17 9.62
CA PHE A 130 4.61 -7.81 10.14
C PHE A 130 3.95 -6.84 9.14
N LEU A 131 4.35 -6.86 7.87
CA LEU A 131 3.71 -6.08 6.81
C LEU A 131 2.20 -6.34 6.72
N THR A 132 1.80 -7.59 6.79
CA THR A 132 0.38 -7.97 6.78
C THR A 132 -0.37 -7.33 7.96
N HIS A 133 0.21 -7.36 9.16
CA HIS A 133 -0.39 -6.70 10.34
C HIS A 133 -0.44 -5.19 10.19
N LEU A 134 0.60 -4.56 9.65
CA LEU A 134 0.61 -3.11 9.39
C LEU A 134 -0.45 -2.70 8.37
N LYS A 135 -0.61 -3.47 7.29
CA LYS A 135 -1.67 -3.26 6.29
C LYS A 135 -3.06 -3.27 6.94
N TYR A 136 -3.37 -4.30 7.72
CA TYR A 136 -4.66 -4.37 8.42
C TYR A 136 -4.83 -3.30 9.50
N PHE A 137 -3.74 -2.92 10.18
CA PHE A 137 -3.77 -1.80 11.11
C PHE A 137 -4.12 -0.49 10.39
N ALA A 138 -3.41 -0.16 9.30
CA ALA A 138 -3.65 1.05 8.51
C ALA A 138 -5.09 1.08 7.96
N GLN A 139 -5.59 -0.05 7.48
CA GLN A 139 -6.97 -0.17 7.00
C GLN A 139 -7.99 0.14 8.11
N ARG A 140 -7.87 -0.50 9.28
CA ARG A 140 -8.77 -0.23 10.41
C ARG A 140 -8.64 1.21 10.92
N PHE A 141 -7.43 1.75 10.91
CA PHE A 141 -7.19 3.13 11.29
C PHE A 141 -7.93 4.11 10.38
N LEU A 142 -7.83 3.98 9.07
CA LEU A 142 -8.52 4.81 8.10
C LEU A 142 -10.05 4.69 8.19
N HIS A 143 -10.55 3.48 8.48
CA HIS A 143 -11.99 3.25 8.67
C HIS A 143 -12.50 3.62 10.06
N LYS A 144 -11.61 4.07 10.97
CA LYS A 144 -11.93 4.38 12.38
C LYS A 144 -12.49 3.15 13.14
N GLU A 145 -12.04 1.96 12.77
CA GLU A 145 -12.44 0.67 13.34
C GLU A 145 -11.37 0.12 14.32
N LEU A 146 -10.71 1.00 15.07
CA LEU A 146 -9.77 0.59 16.09
C LEU A 146 -10.52 0.05 17.31
N HIS A 147 -10.18 -1.17 17.68
CA HIS A 147 -10.71 -1.79 18.90
C HIS A 147 -9.83 -1.43 20.08
N TYR A 148 -10.46 -0.99 21.15
CA TYR A 148 -9.80 -0.79 22.44
C TYR A 148 -9.89 -2.09 23.24
N ASP A 149 -8.75 -2.62 23.64
CA ASP A 149 -8.72 -3.74 24.58
C ASP A 149 -8.83 -3.18 26.00
N GLU A 150 -9.88 -3.56 26.73
CA GLU A 150 -10.10 -3.16 28.11
C GLU A 150 -9.15 -3.88 29.08
N ASN A 151 -8.35 -4.84 28.62
CA ASN A 151 -7.45 -5.64 29.45
C ASN A 151 -6.14 -4.88 29.78
N GLN A 152 -6.24 -3.94 30.70
CA GLN A 152 -5.11 -3.13 31.15
C GLN A 152 -3.98 -3.96 31.79
N GLU A 153 -4.28 -5.12 32.39
CA GLU A 153 -3.27 -5.98 33.01
C GLU A 153 -2.37 -6.61 31.95
N LEU A 154 -2.95 -7.17 30.89
CA LEU A 154 -2.19 -7.72 29.77
C LEU A 154 -1.31 -6.64 29.12
N PHE A 155 -1.85 -5.45 28.92
CA PHE A 155 -1.10 -4.33 28.38
C PHE A 155 0.11 -3.94 29.25
N LYS A 156 -0.04 -3.91 30.57
CA LYS A 156 1.08 -3.64 31.50
C LYS A 156 2.18 -4.69 31.39
N ILE A 157 1.80 -5.97 31.34
CA ILE A 157 2.76 -7.09 31.21
C ILE A 157 3.54 -6.97 29.90
N ILE A 158 2.85 -6.75 28.78
CA ILE A 158 3.48 -6.59 27.45
C ILE A 158 4.44 -5.40 27.46
N LYS A 159 4.01 -4.26 27.98
CA LYS A 159 4.81 -3.04 28.08
C LYS A 159 6.08 -3.23 28.92
N GLU A 160 6.01 -3.99 30.02
CA GLU A 160 7.15 -4.27 30.86
C GLU A 160 8.11 -5.29 30.26
N GLN A 161 7.57 -6.30 29.56
CA GLN A 161 8.35 -7.35 28.92
C GLN A 161 9.04 -6.87 27.65
N TYR A 162 8.37 -6.01 26.86
CA TYR A 162 8.84 -5.53 25.56
C TYR A 162 9.05 -4.01 25.55
N ARG A 163 9.83 -3.50 26.51
CA ARG A 163 10.05 -2.05 26.72
C ARG A 163 10.58 -1.34 25.47
N GLU A 164 11.51 -1.98 24.77
CA GLU A 164 12.11 -1.43 23.56
C GLU A 164 11.07 -1.29 22.44
N ALA A 165 10.34 -2.37 22.14
CA ALA A 165 9.26 -2.33 21.15
C ALA A 165 8.17 -1.31 21.53
N TYR A 166 7.84 -1.20 22.82
CA TYR A 166 6.92 -0.19 23.32
C TYR A 166 7.44 1.24 23.10
N GLY A 167 8.76 1.46 23.20
CA GLY A 167 9.40 2.73 22.85
C GLY A 167 9.20 3.10 21.39
N CYS A 168 9.39 2.13 20.48
CA CYS A 168 9.14 2.31 19.06
C CYS A 168 7.66 2.62 18.79
N VAL A 169 6.73 1.87 19.37
CA VAL A 169 5.28 2.10 19.23
C VAL A 169 4.88 3.50 19.70
N LYS A 170 5.52 4.06 20.71
CA LYS A 170 5.27 5.46 21.11
C LYS A 170 5.66 6.47 20.03
N MET A 171 6.75 6.24 19.31
CA MET A 171 7.13 7.11 18.18
C MET A 171 6.10 7.04 17.06
N ILE A 172 5.64 5.82 16.74
CA ILE A 172 4.57 5.61 15.78
C ILE A 172 3.28 6.34 16.22
N TYR A 173 2.91 6.20 17.50
CA TYR A 173 1.75 6.89 18.08
C TYR A 173 1.84 8.40 17.89
N LEU A 174 2.97 9.01 18.22
CA LEU A 174 3.18 10.46 18.09
C LEU A 174 3.06 10.91 16.64
N MET A 175 3.63 10.17 15.70
CA MET A 175 3.48 10.45 14.25
C MET A 175 2.03 10.38 13.82
N MET A 176 1.30 9.34 14.24
CA MET A 176 -0.12 9.16 13.89
C MET A 176 -0.99 10.29 14.48
N GLU A 177 -0.71 10.75 15.71
CA GLU A 177 -1.42 11.85 16.34
C GLU A 177 -1.13 13.20 15.64
N GLU A 178 0.14 13.45 15.28
CA GLU A 178 0.57 14.70 14.65
C GLU A 178 0.06 14.83 13.21
N GLU A 179 0.21 13.78 12.40
CA GLU A 179 -0.13 13.84 10.97
C GLU A 179 -1.62 13.62 10.70
N TYR A 180 -2.25 12.70 11.42
CA TYR A 180 -3.65 12.33 11.18
C TYR A 180 -4.63 12.93 12.19
N LYS A 181 -4.16 13.70 13.18
CA LYS A 181 -4.96 14.32 14.24
C LYS A 181 -5.91 13.34 14.94
N TYR A 182 -5.47 12.10 15.07
CA TYR A 182 -6.25 11.03 15.66
C TYR A 182 -5.60 10.62 16.98
N ALA A 183 -6.25 10.94 18.11
CA ALA A 183 -5.83 10.44 19.42
C ALA A 183 -6.22 8.96 19.54
N MET A 184 -5.24 8.08 19.49
CA MET A 184 -5.41 6.69 19.88
C MET A 184 -5.37 6.65 21.43
N THR A 185 -6.52 6.80 22.08
CA THR A 185 -6.64 6.73 23.55
C THR A 185 -6.70 5.30 24.05
#